data_ca1f2583470a7bd124512c9bab5d01ba
#
_entry.id   ca1f2583470a7bd124512c9bab5d01ba
#
_cell.length_a   1.000
_cell.length_b   1.000
_cell.length_c   1.000
_cell.angle_alpha   90.00
_cell.angle_beta   90.00
_cell.angle_gamma   90.00
#
_symmetry.space_group_name_H-M   'P 1'
#
loop_
_entity.id
_entity.type
_entity.pdbx_description
1 polymer ?
#
loop_
_entity_poly.entity_id
_entity_poly.type
_entity_poly.pdbx_seq_one_letter_code
_entity_poly.pdbx_strand_id
1 'polypeptide(L)' 'MPEPAALITTLILERPMCLPCIAAKTHMSLPSVRAYLEQISRAVNLQQWPREQCQVCGVEGPTVSIGRAD' A
#
# COMPACT_ATOMS: atom_id res chain seq x y z
N MET A 1 -12.87 -10.02 2.06
CA MET A 1 -11.51 -9.52 2.31
C MET A 1 -11.33 -9.31 3.79
N PRO A 2 -10.21 -9.76 4.40
CA PRO A 2 -9.96 -9.50 5.82
C PRO A 2 -9.91 -8.00 6.09
N GLU A 3 -10.29 -7.62 7.31
CA GLU A 3 -10.31 -6.21 7.70
C GLU A 3 -8.97 -5.50 7.51
N PRO A 4 -7.80 -6.07 7.89
CA PRO A 4 -6.53 -5.41 7.64
C PRO A 4 -6.26 -5.17 6.16
N ALA A 5 -6.61 -6.11 5.30
CA ALA A 5 -6.43 -5.94 3.86
C ALA A 5 -7.33 -4.84 3.33
N ALA A 6 -8.54 -4.73 3.84
CA ALA A 6 -9.47 -3.67 3.46
C ALA A 6 -8.93 -2.30 3.88
N LEU A 7 -8.33 -2.21 5.07
CA LEU A 7 -7.70 -0.97 5.54
C LEU A 7 -6.56 -0.54 4.62
N ILE A 8 -5.68 -1.48 4.29
CA ILE A 8 -4.55 -1.19 3.40
C ILE A 8 -5.07 -0.73 2.04
N THR A 9 -6.05 -1.43 1.49
CA THR A 9 -6.63 -1.08 0.20
C THR A 9 -7.19 0.34 0.21
N THR A 10 -7.91 0.71 1.26
CA THR A 10 -8.47 2.05 1.39
C THR A 10 -7.38 3.11 1.42
N LEU A 11 -6.31 2.85 2.17
CA LEU A 11 -5.21 3.81 2.30
C LEU A 11 -4.52 4.07 0.96
N ILE A 12 -4.19 3.02 0.23
CA ILE A 12 -3.44 3.17 -1.01
C ILE A 12 -4.33 3.51 -2.20
N LEU A 13 -5.64 3.37 -2.06
CA LEU A 13 -6.59 3.78 -3.09
C LEU A 13 -6.60 5.29 -3.27
N GLU A 14 -6.40 6.03 -2.20
CA GLU A 14 -6.41 7.48 -2.25
C GLU A 14 -5.08 8.05 -2.73
N ARG A 15 -3.96 7.42 -2.37
CA ARG A 15 -2.64 7.94 -2.71
C ARG A 15 -1.55 6.88 -2.50
N PRO A 16 -0.45 6.98 -3.25
CA PRO A 16 0.68 6.08 -3.03
C PRO A 16 1.27 6.26 -1.63
N MET A 17 1.61 5.14 -1.00
CA MET A 17 2.22 5.15 0.33
C MET A 17 3.38 4.17 0.37
N CYS A 18 4.42 4.51 1.11
CA CYS A 18 5.51 3.59 1.35
C CYS A 18 5.11 2.54 2.39
N LEU A 19 5.79 1.39 2.35
CA LEU A 19 5.45 0.29 3.26
C LEU A 19 5.53 0.67 4.74
N PRO A 20 6.57 1.39 5.20
CA PRO A 20 6.61 1.81 6.60
C PRO A 20 5.41 2.67 7.02
N CYS A 21 4.92 3.54 6.15
CA CYS A 21 3.75 4.34 6.45
C CYS A 21 2.48 3.49 6.55
N ILE A 22 2.33 2.51 5.65
CA ILE A 22 1.21 1.58 5.73
C ILE A 22 1.26 0.80 7.04
N ALA A 23 2.43 0.31 7.40
CA ALA A 23 2.60 -0.43 8.65
C ALA A 23 2.24 0.43 9.86
N ALA A 24 2.68 1.68 9.87
CA ALA A 24 2.38 2.60 10.97
C ALA A 24 0.89 2.91 11.07
N LYS A 25 0.22 3.14 9.93
CA LYS A 25 -1.20 3.46 9.90
C LYS A 25 -2.08 2.28 10.29
N THR A 26 -1.65 1.07 9.98
CA THR A 26 -2.43 -0.14 10.26
C THR A 26 -2.00 -0.85 11.53
N HIS A 27 -0.93 -0.39 12.17
CA HIS A 27 -0.36 -1.03 13.37
C HIS A 27 0.06 -2.48 13.10
N MET A 28 0.58 -2.73 11.90
CA MET A 28 1.06 -4.06 11.50
C MET A 28 2.56 -4.03 11.26
N SER A 29 3.18 -5.20 11.31
CA SER A 29 4.60 -5.33 10.96
C SER A 29 4.78 -5.26 9.44
N LEU A 30 5.99 -4.94 8.99
CA LEU A 30 6.29 -4.91 7.56
C LEU A 30 6.03 -6.26 6.87
N PRO A 31 6.46 -7.41 7.44
CA PRO A 31 6.14 -8.70 6.83
C PRO A 31 4.64 -8.93 6.66
N SER A 32 3.84 -8.52 7.64
CA SER A 32 2.39 -8.64 7.54
C SER A 32 1.82 -7.77 6.43
N VAL A 33 2.28 -6.52 6.33
CA VAL A 33 1.85 -5.61 5.28
C VAL A 33 2.17 -6.21 3.91
N ARG A 34 3.37 -6.75 3.73
CA ARG A 34 3.76 -7.36 2.46
C ARG A 34 2.89 -8.55 2.10
N ALA A 35 2.56 -9.38 3.09
CA ALA A 35 1.69 -10.53 2.85
C ALA A 35 0.30 -10.10 2.40
N TYR A 36 -0.27 -9.09 3.04
CA TYR A 36 -1.57 -8.57 2.64
C TYR A 36 -1.53 -7.91 1.27
N LEU A 37 -0.47 -7.15 0.98
CA LEU A 37 -0.32 -6.54 -0.34
C LEU A 37 -0.26 -7.59 -1.44
N GLU A 38 0.40 -8.71 -1.19
CA GLU A 38 0.43 -9.80 -2.14
C GLU A 38 -0.95 -10.37 -2.39
N GLN A 39 -1.74 -10.55 -1.35
CA GLN A 39 -3.14 -10.99 -1.49
C GLN A 39 -3.98 -9.97 -2.25
N ILE A 40 -3.80 -8.70 -1.94
CA ILE A 40 -4.53 -7.62 -2.60
C ILE A 40 -4.20 -7.58 -4.09
N SER A 41 -2.93 -7.81 -4.44
CA SER A 41 -2.50 -7.76 -5.84
C SER A 41 -3.15 -8.84 -6.70
N ARG A 42 -3.65 -9.90 -6.08
CA ARG A 42 -4.37 -10.95 -6.79
C ARG A 42 -5.80 -10.56 -7.10
N ALA A 43 -6.36 -9.66 -6.30
CA ALA A 43 -7.76 -9.24 -6.45
C ALA A 43 -7.89 -7.94 -7.22
N VAL A 44 -6.93 -7.05 -7.09
CA VAL A 44 -6.95 -5.72 -7.73
C VAL A 44 -5.61 -5.46 -8.39
N ASN A 45 -5.61 -4.46 -9.27
CA ASN A 45 -4.40 -4.08 -10.00
C ASN A 45 -3.52 -3.19 -9.13
N LEU A 46 -2.64 -3.83 -8.37
CA LEU A 46 -1.71 -3.13 -7.48
C LEU A 46 -0.51 -2.64 -8.27
N GLN A 47 -0.20 -1.36 -8.17
CA GLN A 47 0.96 -0.77 -8.81
C GLN A 47 2.04 -0.49 -7.77
N GLN A 48 3.29 -0.81 -8.13
CA GLN A 48 4.45 -0.54 -7.31
C GLN A 48 5.32 0.49 -8.00
N TRP A 49 5.67 1.52 -7.26
CA TRP A 49 6.49 2.61 -7.77
C TRP A 49 7.84 2.56 -7.08
N PRO A 50 8.92 2.26 -7.79
CA PRO A 50 10.25 2.16 -7.16
C PRO A 50 10.75 3.52 -6.66
N ARG A 51 10.30 4.61 -7.28
CA ARG A 51 10.73 5.95 -6.92
C ARG A 51 9.57 6.91 -7.02
N GLU A 52 8.78 6.97 -5.98
CA GLU A 52 7.67 7.89 -5.90
C GLU A 52 7.64 8.50 -4.52
N GLN A 53 7.23 9.74 -4.43
CA GLN A 53 7.13 10.39 -3.13
C GLN A 53 5.93 9.86 -2.37
N CYS A 54 6.18 9.40 -1.14
CA CYS A 54 5.11 8.97 -0.26
C CYS A 54 4.25 10.18 0.12
N GLN A 55 2.94 10.06 -0.05
CA GLN A 55 2.02 11.15 0.22
C GLN A 55 1.81 11.39 1.72
N VAL A 56 2.34 10.52 2.57
CA VAL A 56 2.19 10.65 4.02
C VAL A 56 3.45 11.22 4.65
N CYS A 57 4.60 10.60 4.41
CA CYS A 57 5.85 11.04 5.03
C CYS A 57 6.73 11.89 4.11
N GLY A 58 6.43 11.93 2.83
CA GLY A 58 7.18 12.74 1.87
C GLY A 58 8.51 12.16 1.43
N VAL A 59 8.86 10.97 1.89
CA VAL A 59 10.11 10.34 1.51
C VAL A 59 9.99 9.74 0.12
N GLU A 60 10.97 10.00 -0.73
CA GLU A 60 11.04 9.39 -2.06
C GLU A 60 11.57 7.98 -1.93
N GLY A 61 10.87 7.03 -2.52
CA GLY A 61 11.28 5.64 -2.46
C GLY A 61 10.18 4.70 -2.91
N PRO A 62 10.31 3.41 -2.59
CA PRO A 62 9.29 2.43 -3.00
C PRO A 62 7.94 2.74 -2.36
N THR A 63 6.91 2.91 -3.19
CA THR A 63 5.54 3.10 -2.74
C THR A 63 4.62 2.15 -3.50
N VAL A 64 3.41 1.96 -2.98
CA VAL A 64 2.39 1.15 -3.65
C VAL A 64 1.09 1.92 -3.72
N SER A 65 0.30 1.66 -4.75
CA SER A 65 -1.03 2.25 -4.90
C SER A 65 -1.90 1.30 -5.70
N ILE A 66 -3.22 1.54 -5.67
CA ILE A 66 -4.15 0.79 -6.51
C ILE A 66 -4.11 1.40 -7.90
N GLY A 67 -3.84 0.56 -8.91
CA GLY A 67 -3.85 1.00 -10.29
C GLY A 67 -5.24 1.38 -10.74
N ARG A 68 -5.33 2.43 -11.53
CA ARG A 68 -6.60 2.85 -12.14
C ARG A 68 -6.64 2.37 -13.58
N ALA A 69 -7.81 1.95 -13.99
CA ALA A 69 -8.06 1.61 -15.38
C ALA A 69 -8.38 2.90 -16.14
N ASP A 70 -7.36 3.50 -16.65
CA ASP A 70 -7.54 4.74 -17.43
C ASP A 70 -7.63 4.42 -18.90
#